data_9d80b46f67c120f08fe367c7f7b75bb8
#
_entry.id   9d80b46f67c120f08fe367c7f7b75bb8
#
_cell.length_a   1.000
_cell.length_b   1.000
_cell.length_c   1.000
_cell.angle_alpha   90.00
_cell.angle_beta   90.00
_cell.angle_gamma   90.00
#
_symmetry.space_group_name_H-M   'P 1'
#
loop_
_entity.id
_entity.type
_entity.pdbx_description
1 polymer ?
#
loop_
_entity_poly.entity_id
_entity_poly.type
_entity_poly.pdbx_seq_one_letter_code
_entity_poly.pdbx_strand_id
1 'polypeptide(L)'
;MSKTAERIDNIQEEISKADTIYDILIVLYKELDTSDSPQYIRNYIESKTVESVCMTEDYIKTGQLIDELLNLGISFEVFKSNLKVILGQSENCKNICIDILILFDQILAERENYPFLKQNNKMGLNKLYLKGPLNQERLKYGLYLMPEKGIADMSPVFKNNRIQRFVDESKVNSLLRNYTIVRNRDGEPETFIKGYNNSGFEQWVLRENSMIKIAVIPFYNSKWYKEHYECYKGRNYFAIEEDAAFTDEINRAYIHILEEMNWQGVDIVVFPELAMAGSTKQTIRNWLAEQCFRNGDFNIRLVFMGSHWNYNERSNCCTLLSATGIPLIENHKKIGFNLKEDGIKYYEDLRQRPEKLELIDVKGLGRILYFICRDALEEVDQAFLQSEYFVNVEIISCYSSSLSYFESAMKRFAQTHNGISVVANCCEARKKTKKTGFVSFPATNVNSGNNIVEGLIYYYDNKHSCEECRIGKCQCIYTLYPMEMSEYNGFKTIRINKDWNY
;
A
#
# COMPACT_ATOMS: atom_id res chain seq x y z
N MET A 1 -19.78 5.99 41.95
CA MET A 1 -19.44 6.80 40.76
C MET A 1 -20.23 6.25 39.58
N SER A 2 -20.76 7.09 38.70
CA SER A 2 -21.39 6.57 37.50
C SER A 2 -20.31 5.98 36.57
N LYS A 3 -20.67 4.95 35.75
CA LYS A 3 -19.75 4.38 34.77
C LYS A 3 -19.14 5.46 33.84
N THR A 4 -19.83 6.55 33.63
CA THR A 4 -19.37 7.68 32.81
C THR A 4 -18.26 8.47 33.50
N ALA A 5 -18.32 8.70 34.80
CA ALA A 5 -17.28 9.41 35.53
C ALA A 5 -15.98 8.62 35.60
N GLU A 6 -16.05 7.32 35.87
CA GLU A 6 -14.89 6.43 35.89
C GLU A 6 -14.20 6.39 34.51
N ARG A 7 -14.98 6.45 33.41
CA ARG A 7 -14.48 6.47 32.05
C ARG A 7 -13.77 7.78 31.71
N ILE A 8 -14.31 8.93 32.14
CA ILE A 8 -13.67 10.23 31.95
C ILE A 8 -12.33 10.28 32.69
N ASP A 9 -12.31 9.81 33.94
CA ASP A 9 -11.09 9.76 34.74
C ASP A 9 -9.99 8.94 34.04
N ASN A 10 -10.33 7.79 33.45
CA ASN A 10 -9.41 6.96 32.68
C ASN A 10 -8.85 7.68 31.43
N ILE A 11 -9.69 8.36 30.66
CA ILE A 11 -9.25 9.14 29.49
C ILE A 11 -8.28 10.24 29.93
N GLN A 12 -8.64 10.99 31.00
CA GLN A 12 -7.81 12.06 31.52
C GLN A 12 -6.45 11.56 32.03
N GLU A 13 -6.40 10.37 32.65
CA GLU A 13 -5.17 9.73 33.06
C GLU A 13 -4.31 9.35 31.86
N GLU A 14 -4.88 8.74 30.83
CA GLU A 14 -4.16 8.38 29.59
C GLU A 14 -3.63 9.62 28.85
N ILE A 15 -4.42 10.71 28.76
CA ILE A 15 -3.96 12.00 28.20
C ILE A 15 -2.80 12.57 29.01
N SER A 16 -2.78 12.38 30.34
CA SER A 16 -1.66 12.83 31.17
C SER A 16 -0.34 12.17 30.81
N LYS A 17 -0.39 10.90 30.37
CA LYS A 17 0.77 10.08 29.98
C LYS A 17 1.19 10.30 28.54
N ALA A 18 0.46 11.09 27.75
CA ALA A 18 0.75 11.36 26.36
C ALA A 18 1.98 12.27 26.22
N ASP A 19 2.91 11.90 25.37
CA ASP A 19 4.13 12.68 25.07
C ASP A 19 3.94 13.57 23.83
N THR A 20 2.99 13.21 22.98
CA THR A 20 2.73 13.89 21.71
C THR A 20 1.24 14.05 21.47
N ILE A 21 0.90 14.96 20.54
CA ILE A 21 -0.50 15.15 20.11
C ILE A 21 -1.07 13.86 19.50
N TYR A 22 -0.23 13.09 18.82
CA TYR A 22 -0.65 11.83 18.20
C TYR A 22 -1.03 10.78 19.25
N ASP A 23 -0.34 10.74 20.39
CA ASP A 23 -0.71 9.87 21.50
C ASP A 23 -2.12 10.21 22.00
N ILE A 24 -2.44 11.51 22.05
CA ILE A 24 -3.78 11.98 22.42
C ILE A 24 -4.81 11.49 21.41
N LEU A 25 -4.55 11.62 20.10
CA LEU A 25 -5.48 11.14 19.08
C LEU A 25 -5.73 9.64 19.18
N ILE A 26 -4.70 8.85 19.48
CA ILE A 26 -4.84 7.40 19.72
C ILE A 26 -5.68 7.12 20.96
N VAL A 27 -5.46 7.85 22.05
CA VAL A 27 -6.26 7.70 23.28
C VAL A 27 -7.73 8.00 23.01
N LEU A 28 -8.04 9.09 22.31
CA LEU A 28 -9.41 9.47 21.96
C LEU A 28 -10.06 8.46 21.01
N TYR A 29 -9.33 7.97 20.04
CA TYR A 29 -9.82 6.94 19.11
C TYR A 29 -10.15 5.63 19.84
N LYS A 30 -9.25 5.16 20.72
CA LYS A 30 -9.44 3.95 21.52
C LYS A 30 -10.73 4.03 22.36
N GLU A 31 -11.05 5.21 22.84
CA GLU A 31 -12.27 5.45 23.60
C GLU A 31 -13.55 5.32 22.74
N LEU A 32 -13.41 5.57 21.46
CA LEU A 32 -14.49 5.46 20.48
C LEU A 32 -14.54 4.08 19.80
N ASP A 33 -13.46 3.30 19.81
CA ASP A 33 -13.38 1.96 19.21
C ASP A 33 -13.97 0.90 20.14
N THR A 34 -15.28 0.99 20.37
CA THR A 34 -16.05 0.11 21.24
C THR A 34 -17.19 -0.55 20.47
N SER A 35 -17.79 -1.61 21.04
CA SER A 35 -18.93 -2.31 20.43
C SER A 35 -20.14 -1.41 20.12
N ASP A 36 -20.27 -0.28 20.84
CA ASP A 36 -21.37 0.67 20.67
C ASP A 36 -21.07 1.75 19.63
N SER A 37 -19.85 1.77 19.08
CA SER A 37 -19.38 2.79 18.13
C SER A 37 -20.28 2.99 16.91
N PRO A 38 -20.82 1.95 16.27
CA PRO A 38 -21.67 2.12 15.10
C PRO A 38 -22.90 2.98 15.37
N GLN A 39 -23.59 2.71 16.46
CA GLN A 39 -24.80 3.47 16.83
C GLN A 39 -24.45 4.92 17.21
N TYR A 40 -23.32 5.08 17.87
CA TYR A 40 -22.87 6.36 18.35
C TYR A 40 -22.47 7.30 17.22
N ILE A 41 -21.73 6.79 16.25
CA ILE A 41 -21.29 7.55 15.08
C ILE A 41 -22.51 7.96 14.22
N ARG A 42 -23.48 7.06 14.02
CA ARG A 42 -24.73 7.40 13.32
C ARG A 42 -25.45 8.54 14.02
N ASN A 43 -25.65 8.44 15.33
CA ASN A 43 -26.32 9.49 16.11
C ASN A 43 -25.55 10.81 16.01
N TYR A 44 -24.21 10.78 16.03
CA TYR A 44 -23.37 11.96 15.84
C TYR A 44 -23.58 12.59 14.47
N ILE A 45 -23.54 11.80 13.39
CA ILE A 45 -23.77 12.28 12.02
C ILE A 45 -25.18 12.85 11.87
N GLU A 46 -26.19 12.16 12.39
CA GLU A 46 -27.59 12.62 12.36
C GLU A 46 -27.75 13.93 13.09
N SER A 47 -27.16 14.10 14.28
CA SER A 47 -27.23 15.37 15.04
C SER A 47 -26.59 16.52 14.27
N LYS A 48 -25.47 16.28 13.56
CA LYS A 48 -24.79 17.33 12.76
C LYS A 48 -25.52 17.67 11.46
N THR A 49 -26.32 16.76 10.91
CA THR A 49 -27.13 17.02 9.70
C THR A 49 -28.42 17.79 9.99
N VAL A 50 -29.01 17.61 11.16
CA VAL A 50 -30.21 18.30 11.58
C VAL A 50 -29.91 19.72 12.13
N GLU A 51 -28.79 19.85 12.80
CA GLU A 51 -28.29 21.15 13.29
C GLU A 51 -27.36 21.77 12.23
N SER A 52 -27.93 22.22 11.12
CA SER A 52 -27.14 22.96 10.13
C SER A 52 -26.38 24.11 10.83
N VAL A 53 -25.06 23.90 11.03
CA VAL A 53 -24.07 24.95 11.38
C VAL A 53 -24.04 25.44 12.84
N CYS A 54 -24.75 24.91 13.79
CA CYS A 54 -24.48 25.26 15.19
C CYS A 54 -23.24 24.45 15.66
N MET A 55 -22.08 25.06 15.54
CA MET A 55 -20.88 24.60 16.27
C MET A 55 -21.28 24.58 17.76
N THR A 56 -21.20 23.40 18.39
CA THR A 56 -21.43 23.32 19.84
C THR A 56 -20.39 24.18 20.56
N GLU A 57 -20.72 24.67 21.73
CA GLU A 57 -19.78 25.47 22.55
C GLU A 57 -18.48 24.70 22.80
N ASP A 58 -18.59 23.38 23.00
CA ASP A 58 -17.44 22.47 23.18
C ASP A 58 -16.58 22.36 21.92
N TYR A 59 -17.19 22.35 20.73
CA TYR A 59 -16.44 22.35 19.47
C TYR A 59 -15.65 23.65 19.29
N ILE A 60 -16.26 24.79 19.60
CA ILE A 60 -15.58 26.10 19.51
C ILE A 60 -14.42 26.16 20.50
N LYS A 61 -14.65 25.77 21.77
CA LYS A 61 -13.59 25.73 22.80
C LYS A 61 -12.42 24.80 22.40
N THR A 62 -12.74 23.66 21.84
CA THR A 62 -11.74 22.71 21.37
C THR A 62 -10.95 23.28 20.20
N GLY A 63 -11.62 23.91 19.22
CA GLY A 63 -10.98 24.59 18.11
C GLY A 63 -10.03 25.70 18.55
N GLN A 64 -10.45 26.53 19.49
CA GLN A 64 -9.62 27.57 20.10
C GLN A 64 -8.40 27.00 20.80
N LEU A 65 -8.56 25.93 21.58
CA LEU A 65 -7.45 25.27 22.27
C LEU A 65 -6.42 24.70 21.30
N ILE A 66 -6.87 24.14 20.20
CA ILE A 66 -5.98 23.61 19.15
C ILE A 66 -5.25 24.76 18.46
N ASP A 67 -5.95 25.85 18.14
CA ASP A 67 -5.35 27.04 17.54
C ASP A 67 -4.30 27.67 18.46
N GLU A 68 -4.56 27.73 19.75
CA GLU A 68 -3.60 28.17 20.77
C GLU A 68 -2.33 27.30 20.79
N LEU A 69 -2.48 25.97 20.69
CA LEU A 69 -1.34 25.06 20.61
C LEU A 69 -0.50 25.32 19.35
N LEU A 70 -1.16 25.52 18.21
CA LEU A 70 -0.50 25.58 16.91
C LEU A 70 0.08 26.95 16.59
N ASN A 71 -0.66 28.01 16.89
CA ASN A 71 -0.36 29.35 16.45
C ASN A 71 0.17 30.26 17.58
N LEU A 72 -0.30 30.09 18.80
CA LEU A 72 0.13 30.89 19.94
C LEU A 72 1.25 30.23 20.75
N GLY A 73 1.58 28.97 20.45
CA GLY A 73 2.72 28.25 21.03
C GLY A 73 2.57 27.95 22.52
N ILE A 74 1.34 27.71 23.01
CA ILE A 74 1.16 27.19 24.37
C ILE A 74 1.94 25.88 24.53
N SER A 75 2.43 25.60 25.73
CA SER A 75 3.12 24.34 25.97
C SER A 75 2.16 23.14 25.85
N PHE A 76 2.71 22.01 25.45
CA PHE A 76 1.92 20.77 25.34
C PHE A 76 1.26 20.36 26.67
N GLU A 77 1.91 20.66 27.81
CA GLU A 77 1.34 20.40 29.15
C GLU A 77 0.11 21.29 29.45
N VAL A 78 0.16 22.56 29.04
CA VAL A 78 -1.00 23.46 29.14
C VAL A 78 -2.13 22.96 28.24
N PHE A 79 -1.82 22.57 27.04
CA PHE A 79 -2.81 21.97 26.12
C PHE A 79 -3.50 20.74 26.76
N LYS A 80 -2.71 19.78 27.29
CA LYS A 80 -3.25 18.59 27.97
C LYS A 80 -4.17 18.96 29.15
N SER A 81 -3.75 19.94 29.94
CA SER A 81 -4.51 20.37 31.10
C SER A 81 -5.87 20.96 30.71
N ASN A 82 -5.88 21.84 29.71
CA ASN A 82 -7.12 22.46 29.20
C ASN A 82 -8.04 21.44 28.54
N LEU A 83 -7.49 20.52 27.79
CA LEU A 83 -8.24 19.42 27.15
C LEU A 83 -8.97 18.57 28.20
N LYS A 84 -8.29 18.23 29.31
CA LYS A 84 -8.92 17.47 30.41
C LYS A 84 -10.10 18.24 31.02
N VAL A 85 -9.98 19.55 31.15
CA VAL A 85 -11.08 20.40 31.68
C VAL A 85 -12.27 20.33 30.73
N ILE A 86 -12.08 20.46 29.42
CA ILE A 86 -13.14 20.38 28.43
C ILE A 86 -13.84 19.01 28.49
N LEU A 87 -13.05 17.91 28.49
CA LEU A 87 -13.58 16.54 28.59
C LEU A 87 -14.35 16.30 29.90
N GLY A 88 -13.89 16.88 31.02
CA GLY A 88 -14.51 16.68 32.31
C GLY A 88 -15.80 17.50 32.54
N GLN A 89 -15.98 18.58 31.79
CA GLN A 89 -17.17 19.46 31.90
C GLN A 89 -18.30 19.06 30.95
N SER A 90 -18.03 18.22 29.97
CA SER A 90 -19.00 17.85 28.94
C SER A 90 -19.93 16.73 29.39
N GLU A 91 -21.20 16.89 29.11
CA GLU A 91 -22.21 15.84 29.26
C GLU A 91 -21.99 14.70 28.22
N ASN A 92 -21.31 14.99 27.09
CA ASN A 92 -21.10 14.06 26.00
C ASN A 92 -19.63 13.96 25.58
N CYS A 93 -18.81 13.34 26.42
CA CYS A 93 -17.38 13.14 26.21
C CYS A 93 -17.05 12.51 24.86
N LYS A 94 -17.87 11.58 24.36
CA LYS A 94 -17.61 10.92 23.06
C LYS A 94 -17.72 11.89 21.87
N ASN A 95 -18.67 12.82 21.90
CA ASN A 95 -18.81 13.82 20.84
C ASN A 95 -17.56 14.71 20.80
N ILE A 96 -17.02 15.11 21.95
CA ILE A 96 -15.78 15.87 22.01
C ILE A 96 -14.63 15.08 21.44
N CYS A 97 -14.52 13.79 21.78
CA CYS A 97 -13.47 12.94 21.18
C CYS A 97 -13.56 12.94 19.65
N ILE A 98 -14.76 12.81 19.08
CA ILE A 98 -14.96 12.87 17.62
C ILE A 98 -14.60 14.24 17.07
N ASP A 99 -15.07 15.32 17.72
CA ASP A 99 -14.81 16.70 17.28
C ASP A 99 -13.29 17.00 17.25
N ILE A 100 -12.53 16.54 18.25
CA ILE A 100 -11.07 16.70 18.28
C ILE A 100 -10.42 15.94 17.13
N LEU A 101 -10.81 14.69 16.89
CA LEU A 101 -10.27 13.90 15.79
C LEU A 101 -10.53 14.58 14.43
N ILE A 102 -11.73 15.10 14.21
CA ILE A 102 -12.11 15.81 12.98
C ILE A 102 -11.33 17.12 12.83
N LEU A 103 -11.20 17.90 13.91
CA LEU A 103 -10.44 19.16 13.88
C LEU A 103 -8.97 18.92 13.51
N PHE A 104 -8.35 17.89 14.09
CA PHE A 104 -6.98 17.52 13.68
C PHE A 104 -6.91 17.02 12.25
N ASP A 105 -7.93 16.33 11.75
CA ASP A 105 -8.02 15.93 10.36
C ASP A 105 -8.04 17.13 9.42
N GLN A 106 -8.77 18.18 9.75
CA GLN A 106 -8.80 19.43 9.00
C GLN A 106 -7.45 20.15 9.01
N ILE A 107 -6.79 20.20 10.17
CA ILE A 107 -5.45 20.79 10.29
C ILE A 107 -4.44 20.06 9.44
N LEU A 108 -4.50 18.73 9.39
CA LEU A 108 -3.62 17.93 8.56
C LEU A 108 -3.83 18.14 7.06
N ALA A 109 -4.99 18.66 6.63
CA ALA A 109 -5.21 19.08 5.24
C ALA A 109 -4.32 20.26 4.85
N GLU A 110 -3.94 21.11 5.80
CA GLU A 110 -3.11 22.31 5.60
C GLU A 110 -1.66 22.10 6.01
N ARG A 111 -1.12 20.89 5.80
CA ARG A 111 0.22 20.42 6.27
C ARG A 111 1.36 21.41 6.05
N GLU A 112 1.29 22.19 4.98
CA GLU A 112 2.36 23.14 4.64
C GLU A 112 2.40 24.36 5.57
N ASN A 113 1.33 24.65 6.26
CA ASN A 113 1.17 25.83 7.09
C ASN A 113 1.64 25.65 8.53
N TYR A 114 1.80 24.39 9.00
CA TYR A 114 2.12 24.11 10.40
C TYR A 114 3.58 23.69 10.61
N PRO A 115 4.36 24.48 11.41
CA PRO A 115 5.80 24.23 11.62
C PRO A 115 6.13 22.86 12.21
N PHE A 116 5.27 22.32 13.10
CA PHE A 116 5.52 21.01 13.71
C PHE A 116 5.37 19.87 12.72
N LEU A 117 4.51 19.99 11.70
CA LEU A 117 4.40 19.05 10.60
C LEU A 117 5.62 19.14 9.68
N LYS A 118 6.18 20.36 9.50
CA LYS A 118 7.43 20.57 8.75
C LYS A 118 8.66 19.97 9.43
N GLN A 119 8.72 19.99 10.76
CA GLN A 119 9.83 19.35 11.49
C GLN A 119 9.82 17.83 11.30
N ASN A 120 8.67 17.19 11.28
CA ASN A 120 8.53 15.78 10.96
C ASN A 120 8.88 15.47 9.50
N ASN A 121 8.67 16.42 8.57
CA ASN A 121 9.11 16.32 7.18
C ASN A 121 10.64 16.32 7.01
N LYS A 122 11.40 17.02 7.86
CA LYS A 122 12.88 17.00 7.83
C LYS A 122 13.46 15.67 8.30
N MET A 123 12.74 14.90 9.10
CA MET A 123 13.13 13.54 9.50
C MET A 123 12.70 12.46 8.48
N GLY A 124 12.23 12.88 7.29
CA GLY A 124 11.60 12.04 6.30
C GLY A 124 10.23 11.61 6.82
N LEU A 125 9.15 12.04 6.19
CA LEU A 125 7.72 11.72 6.43
C LEU A 125 7.41 10.21 6.61
N ASN A 126 8.43 9.44 6.73
CA ASN A 126 8.48 8.01 6.71
C ASN A 126 8.15 7.39 8.05
N LYS A 127 7.88 8.19 9.08
CA LYS A 127 7.50 7.68 10.39
C LYS A 127 6.59 8.67 11.10
N LEU A 128 5.35 8.77 10.67
CA LEU A 128 4.28 9.06 11.61
C LEU A 128 3.99 7.83 12.50
N TYR A 129 4.97 6.94 12.56
CA TYR A 129 5.03 5.88 13.54
C TYR A 129 5.78 6.42 14.75
N LEU A 130 5.02 6.75 15.75
CA LEU A 130 5.54 7.28 17.01
C LEU A 130 6.23 6.17 17.80
N LYS A 131 7.54 6.05 17.64
CA LYS A 131 8.38 5.36 18.62
C LYS A 131 8.66 6.29 19.79
N GLY A 132 7.75 6.32 20.76
CA GLY A 132 8.07 6.71 22.13
C GLY A 132 8.37 5.49 22.99
N PRO A 133 8.86 5.62 24.24
CA PRO A 133 8.91 4.52 25.21
C PRO A 133 7.48 4.05 25.49
N LEU A 134 7.12 2.95 24.88
CA LEU A 134 5.75 2.55 24.66
C LEU A 134 5.27 1.67 25.80
N ASN A 135 4.22 2.07 26.45
CA ASN A 135 3.32 1.12 27.13
C ASN A 135 2.88 0.08 26.09
N GLN A 136 2.85 -1.21 26.46
CA GLN A 136 2.44 -2.31 25.57
C GLN A 136 1.07 -2.08 24.91
N GLU A 137 0.21 -1.25 25.50
CA GLU A 137 -1.10 -0.90 24.93
C GLU A 137 -1.01 0.06 23.72
N ARG A 138 0.01 0.92 23.67
CA ARG A 138 0.21 1.84 22.53
C ARG A 138 0.70 1.14 21.27
N LEU A 139 1.31 -0.03 21.40
CA LEU A 139 1.69 -0.88 20.25
C LEU A 139 0.47 -1.42 19.49
N LYS A 140 -0.73 -1.37 20.09
CA LYS A 140 -1.95 -1.89 19.47
C LYS A 140 -2.55 -0.95 18.43
N TYR A 141 -2.17 0.32 18.40
CA TYR A 141 -2.72 1.30 17.46
C TYR A 141 -1.60 2.07 16.78
N GLY A 142 -1.75 2.29 15.48
CA GLY A 142 -0.90 3.16 14.67
C GLY A 142 -1.72 4.28 14.03
N LEU A 143 -1.16 5.48 13.97
CA LEU A 143 -1.72 6.60 13.23
C LEU A 143 -0.98 6.75 11.90
N TYR A 144 -1.72 6.77 10.80
CA TYR A 144 -1.16 6.84 9.45
C TYR A 144 -1.80 7.98 8.68
N LEU A 145 -0.99 8.78 7.99
CA LEU A 145 -1.53 9.78 7.06
C LEU A 145 -2.20 9.08 5.89
N MET A 146 -3.29 9.66 5.41
CA MET A 146 -3.90 9.22 4.17
C MET A 146 -2.97 9.50 3.00
N PRO A 147 -2.92 8.61 2.01
CA PRO A 147 -2.13 8.86 0.81
C PRO A 147 -2.63 10.13 0.12
N GLU A 148 -1.71 10.89 -0.45
CA GLU A 148 -2.08 11.95 -1.39
C GLU A 148 -2.79 11.32 -2.60
N LYS A 149 -3.54 12.13 -3.36
CA LYS A 149 -4.27 11.66 -4.54
C LYS A 149 -3.35 10.89 -5.47
N GLY A 150 -3.64 9.61 -5.67
CA GLY A 150 -2.91 8.74 -6.56
C GLY A 150 -3.55 8.62 -7.94
N ILE A 151 -2.99 7.78 -8.80
CA ILE A 151 -3.49 7.51 -10.16
C ILE A 151 -4.98 7.15 -10.16
N ALA A 152 -5.40 6.30 -9.21
CA ALA A 152 -6.78 5.88 -9.11
C ALA A 152 -7.74 7.05 -8.85
N ASP A 153 -7.33 7.98 -7.98
CA ASP A 153 -8.15 9.14 -7.60
C ASP A 153 -8.21 10.21 -8.70
N MET A 154 -7.30 10.17 -9.65
CA MET A 154 -7.21 11.12 -10.77
C MET A 154 -8.09 10.72 -11.96
N SER A 155 -8.51 9.46 -12.02
CA SER A 155 -9.35 8.98 -13.11
C SER A 155 -10.68 9.76 -13.16
N PRO A 156 -11.14 10.19 -14.35
CA PRO A 156 -12.46 10.81 -14.51
C PRO A 156 -13.61 9.91 -14.04
N VAL A 157 -13.42 8.58 -14.02
CA VAL A 157 -14.35 7.61 -13.41
C VAL A 157 -14.62 7.99 -11.96
N PHE A 158 -13.66 8.59 -11.28
CA PHE A 158 -13.73 8.93 -9.86
C PHE A 158 -14.07 10.39 -9.56
N LYS A 159 -13.90 11.30 -10.53
CA LYS A 159 -14.28 12.72 -10.31
C LYS A 159 -15.78 12.89 -10.05
N ASN A 160 -16.63 12.07 -10.66
CA ASN A 160 -18.10 12.16 -10.50
C ASN A 160 -18.64 11.29 -9.37
N ASN A 161 -17.94 10.24 -9.04
CA ASN A 161 -18.17 9.42 -7.87
C ASN A 161 -16.97 9.71 -6.93
N ARG A 162 -17.04 10.79 -6.13
CA ARG A 162 -16.32 10.77 -4.86
C ARG A 162 -16.75 9.47 -4.21
N ILE A 163 -15.90 8.47 -4.39
CA ILE A 163 -16.18 7.14 -4.01
C ILE A 163 -16.77 7.23 -2.62
N GLN A 164 -17.99 6.78 -2.51
CA GLN A 164 -18.30 6.05 -1.32
C GLN A 164 -17.22 4.96 -1.29
N ARG A 165 -16.00 5.31 -0.79
CA ARG A 165 -15.15 4.30 -0.20
C ARG A 165 -16.14 3.52 0.59
N PHE A 166 -16.16 2.20 0.52
CA PHE A 166 -16.96 1.38 1.42
C PHE A 166 -16.40 1.63 2.82
N VAL A 167 -16.60 2.83 3.25
CA VAL A 167 -16.30 3.31 4.56
C VAL A 167 -17.41 2.70 5.34
N ASP A 168 -17.05 1.77 6.17
CA ASP A 168 -17.97 1.30 7.17
C ASP A 168 -18.38 2.53 7.98
N GLU A 169 -19.53 3.15 7.61
CA GLU A 169 -20.06 4.36 8.23
C GLU A 169 -20.24 4.20 9.74
N SER A 170 -20.01 3.00 10.23
CA SER A 170 -20.01 2.66 11.63
C SER A 170 -18.67 2.92 12.33
N LYS A 171 -17.59 3.27 11.61
CA LYS A 171 -16.25 3.49 12.18
C LYS A 171 -15.87 4.97 12.21
N VAL A 172 -15.16 5.39 13.25
CA VAL A 172 -14.65 6.77 13.40
C VAL A 172 -13.77 7.17 12.21
N ASN A 173 -12.95 6.27 11.69
CA ASN A 173 -12.12 6.52 10.50
C ASN A 173 -12.93 6.99 9.29
N SER A 174 -14.23 6.69 9.23
CA SER A 174 -15.09 7.17 8.15
C SER A 174 -15.27 8.68 8.13
N LEU A 175 -15.09 9.31 9.25
CA LEU A 175 -15.19 10.76 9.42
C LEU A 175 -13.88 11.48 9.08
N LEU A 176 -12.77 10.74 8.99
CA LEU A 176 -11.42 11.28 8.77
C LEU A 176 -11.03 11.20 7.29
N ARG A 177 -10.34 12.23 6.79
CA ARG A 177 -9.97 12.35 5.38
C ARG A 177 -8.46 12.40 5.14
N ASN A 178 -7.69 12.84 6.13
CA ASN A 178 -6.27 13.11 6.00
C ASN A 178 -5.41 12.15 6.79
N TYR A 179 -5.98 11.42 7.75
CA TYR A 179 -5.31 10.36 8.48
C TYR A 179 -6.28 9.23 8.85
N THR A 180 -5.73 8.11 9.23
CA THR A 180 -6.45 6.96 9.79
C THR A 180 -5.74 6.44 11.04
N ILE A 181 -6.49 5.88 11.97
CA ILE A 181 -5.94 5.18 13.13
C ILE A 181 -6.30 3.71 12.97
N VAL A 182 -5.28 2.85 12.92
CA VAL A 182 -5.44 1.43 12.68
C VAL A 182 -5.08 0.65 13.94
N ARG A 183 -5.93 -0.30 14.31
CA ARG A 183 -5.62 -1.26 15.36
C ARG A 183 -4.79 -2.39 14.77
N ASN A 184 -3.57 -2.55 15.26
CA ASN A 184 -2.71 -3.66 14.89
C ASN A 184 -3.31 -4.98 15.37
N ARG A 185 -3.23 -6.01 14.54
CA ARG A 185 -3.69 -7.35 14.90
C ARG A 185 -2.60 -8.11 15.66
N ASP A 186 -3.00 -8.83 16.69
CA ASP A 186 -2.05 -9.67 17.45
C ASP A 186 -1.47 -10.76 16.53
N GLY A 187 -0.15 -10.90 16.53
CA GLY A 187 0.56 -11.89 15.71
C GLY A 187 0.76 -11.54 14.23
N GLU A 188 0.27 -10.39 13.78
CA GLU A 188 0.55 -9.87 12.44
C GLU A 188 1.84 -9.04 12.42
N PRO A 189 2.51 -8.96 11.25
CA PRO A 189 3.69 -8.12 11.10
C PRO A 189 3.33 -6.64 11.33
N GLU A 190 4.26 -5.92 11.95
CA GLU A 190 4.13 -4.48 12.15
C GLU A 190 4.13 -3.77 10.79
N THR A 191 3.13 -2.92 10.54
CA THR A 191 3.01 -2.21 9.26
C THR A 191 3.73 -0.87 9.30
N PHE A 192 4.58 -0.62 8.30
CA PHE A 192 5.31 0.63 8.11
C PHE A 192 4.94 1.26 6.77
N ILE A 193 4.65 2.56 6.79
CA ILE A 193 4.40 3.33 5.57
C ILE A 193 5.54 4.31 5.36
N LYS A 194 6.21 4.21 4.21
CA LYS A 194 7.29 5.09 3.80
C LYS A 194 6.80 6.06 2.73
N GLY A 195 7.26 7.30 2.73
CA GLY A 195 7.00 8.27 1.66
C GLY A 195 8.14 8.29 0.63
N TYR A 196 7.79 8.40 -0.64
CA TYR A 196 8.76 8.56 -1.72
C TYR A 196 8.29 9.65 -2.68
N ASN A 197 9.06 10.72 -2.76
CA ASN A 197 8.81 11.81 -3.68
C ASN A 197 9.78 11.71 -4.86
N ASN A 198 9.22 11.67 -6.06
CA ASN A 198 9.96 11.73 -7.29
C ASN A 198 9.32 12.81 -8.17
N SER A 199 10.09 13.83 -8.54
CA SER A 199 9.59 14.97 -9.34
C SER A 199 8.92 14.56 -10.66
N GLY A 200 9.33 13.41 -11.22
CA GLY A 200 8.69 12.86 -12.39
C GLY A 200 7.25 12.44 -12.15
N PHE A 201 6.94 11.82 -11.01
CA PHE A 201 5.58 11.42 -10.67
C PHE A 201 4.71 12.63 -10.28
N GLU A 202 5.28 13.62 -9.61
CA GLU A 202 4.56 14.86 -9.30
C GLU A 202 4.06 15.58 -10.54
N GLN A 203 4.87 15.58 -11.60
CA GLN A 203 4.49 16.22 -12.87
C GLN A 203 3.31 15.55 -13.57
N TRP A 204 3.04 14.27 -13.32
CA TRP A 204 1.91 13.58 -13.92
C TRP A 204 0.56 14.07 -13.40
N VAL A 205 0.52 14.42 -12.12
CA VAL A 205 -0.69 14.95 -11.48
C VAL A 205 -1.08 16.32 -12.03
N LEU A 206 -0.12 17.06 -12.59
CA LEU A 206 -0.25 18.47 -12.98
C LEU A 206 -0.37 18.70 -14.49
N ARG A 207 -0.08 17.70 -15.34
CA ARG A 207 -0.08 17.86 -16.81
C ARG A 207 -1.28 17.15 -17.45
N GLU A 208 -1.98 17.91 -18.30
CA GLU A 208 -2.98 17.36 -19.21
C GLU A 208 -2.38 16.32 -20.10
N ASN A 209 -2.21 15.36 -20.43
CA ASN A 209 -1.51 14.36 -21.27
C ASN A 209 -0.39 13.60 -20.56
N SER A 210 -0.43 13.51 -19.25
CA SER A 210 0.53 12.70 -18.54
C SER A 210 0.24 11.21 -18.74
N MET A 211 1.28 10.44 -19.02
CA MET A 211 1.21 8.99 -19.17
C MET A 211 2.21 8.30 -18.25
N ILE A 212 1.89 7.09 -17.84
CA ILE A 212 2.76 6.23 -17.05
C ILE A 212 2.95 4.92 -17.80
N LYS A 213 4.19 4.55 -18.05
CA LYS A 213 4.52 3.30 -18.69
C LYS A 213 4.96 2.27 -17.65
N ILE A 214 4.25 1.15 -17.58
CA ILE A 214 4.52 0.05 -16.68
C ILE A 214 4.89 -1.18 -17.50
N ALA A 215 6.11 -1.67 -17.34
CA ALA A 215 6.57 -2.90 -17.97
C ALA A 215 6.37 -4.09 -17.04
N VAL A 216 5.73 -5.13 -17.54
CA VAL A 216 5.62 -6.44 -16.89
C VAL A 216 6.56 -7.40 -17.61
N ILE A 217 7.53 -7.93 -16.88
CA ILE A 217 8.61 -8.75 -17.42
C ILE A 217 8.43 -10.19 -16.94
N PRO A 218 8.07 -11.15 -17.79
CA PRO A 218 7.87 -12.55 -17.38
C PRO A 218 9.20 -13.34 -17.30
N PHE A 219 10.20 -12.73 -16.75
CA PHE A 219 11.59 -13.19 -16.74
C PHE A 219 11.81 -14.31 -15.72
N TYR A 220 12.22 -15.47 -16.17
CA TYR A 220 12.57 -16.61 -15.31
C TYR A 220 13.22 -17.74 -16.10
N ASN A 221 14.12 -18.46 -15.45
CA ASN A 221 14.70 -19.69 -15.98
C ASN A 221 14.87 -20.71 -14.84
N SER A 222 14.20 -21.85 -14.93
CA SER A 222 14.27 -22.93 -13.93
C SER A 222 15.68 -23.48 -13.69
N LYS A 223 16.57 -23.34 -14.66
CA LYS A 223 17.98 -23.76 -14.54
C LYS A 223 18.78 -22.96 -13.51
N TRP A 224 18.30 -21.78 -13.14
CA TRP A 224 18.97 -20.91 -12.16
C TRP A 224 18.86 -21.40 -10.72
N TYR A 225 17.99 -22.38 -10.48
CA TYR A 225 17.65 -22.83 -9.13
C TYR A 225 17.73 -24.35 -9.00
N LYS A 226 18.12 -24.79 -7.81
CA LYS A 226 18.06 -26.18 -7.36
C LYS A 226 16.94 -26.32 -6.34
N GLU A 227 16.12 -27.33 -6.51
CA GLU A 227 15.05 -27.66 -5.57
C GLU A 227 15.57 -28.69 -4.55
N HIS A 228 15.32 -28.46 -3.29
CA HIS A 228 15.67 -29.34 -2.19
C HIS A 228 14.40 -29.81 -1.50
N TYR A 229 14.29 -31.12 -1.29
CA TYR A 229 13.14 -31.75 -0.67
C TYR A 229 13.55 -32.38 0.67
N GLU A 230 12.90 -31.97 1.74
CA GLU A 230 13.17 -32.40 3.10
C GLU A 230 11.91 -32.90 3.78
N CYS A 231 12.01 -33.94 4.64
CA CYS A 231 10.95 -34.36 5.52
C CYS A 231 11.29 -33.96 6.97
N TYR A 232 10.48 -33.12 7.58
CA TYR A 232 10.67 -32.66 8.95
C TYR A 232 9.37 -32.75 9.75
N LYS A 233 9.42 -33.39 10.93
CA LYS A 233 8.26 -33.61 11.81
C LYS A 233 7.04 -34.22 11.09
N GLY A 234 7.27 -35.16 10.16
CA GLY A 234 6.19 -35.83 9.43
C GLY A 234 5.53 -35.01 8.33
N ARG A 235 6.12 -33.88 7.96
CA ARG A 235 5.69 -33.07 6.82
C ARG A 235 6.83 -32.95 5.80
N ASN A 236 6.47 -32.95 4.54
CA ASN A 236 7.42 -32.77 3.45
C ASN A 236 7.49 -31.29 3.09
N TYR A 237 8.72 -30.78 3.00
CA TYR A 237 9.01 -29.41 2.64
C TYR A 237 9.87 -29.36 1.39
N PHE A 238 9.75 -28.26 0.63
CA PHE A 238 10.69 -27.93 -0.40
C PHE A 238 11.30 -26.54 -0.13
N ALA A 239 12.54 -26.39 -0.55
CA ALA A 239 13.27 -25.14 -0.54
C ALA A 239 13.96 -24.95 -1.86
N ILE A 240 14.27 -23.70 -2.19
CA ILE A 240 14.92 -23.32 -3.44
C ILE A 240 16.29 -22.75 -3.09
N GLU A 241 17.30 -23.21 -3.80
CA GLU A 241 18.67 -22.69 -3.71
C GLU A 241 19.09 -22.14 -5.06
N GLU A 242 19.63 -20.93 -5.05
CA GLU A 242 20.25 -20.36 -6.24
C GLU A 242 21.48 -21.19 -6.67
N ASP A 243 21.57 -21.47 -7.95
CA ASP A 243 22.81 -22.02 -8.51
C ASP A 243 23.79 -20.88 -8.84
N ALA A 244 24.81 -20.75 -8.02
CA ALA A 244 25.82 -19.69 -8.12
C ALA A 244 26.49 -19.62 -9.52
N ALA A 245 26.48 -20.71 -10.29
CA ALA A 245 27.00 -20.74 -11.66
C ALA A 245 26.23 -19.80 -12.61
N PHE A 246 25.00 -19.45 -12.31
CA PHE A 246 24.14 -18.60 -13.15
C PHE A 246 24.01 -17.16 -12.67
N THR A 247 24.59 -16.79 -11.52
CA THR A 247 24.47 -15.45 -10.93
C THR A 247 24.83 -14.33 -11.91
N ASP A 248 25.94 -14.48 -12.64
CA ASP A 248 26.37 -13.49 -13.64
C ASP A 248 25.44 -13.42 -14.85
N GLU A 249 24.84 -14.54 -15.26
CA GLU A 249 23.85 -14.59 -16.33
C GLU A 249 22.59 -13.82 -15.91
N ILE A 250 22.08 -14.06 -14.71
CA ILE A 250 20.94 -13.38 -14.14
C ILE A 250 21.19 -11.87 -14.09
N ASN A 251 22.32 -11.46 -13.53
CA ASN A 251 22.68 -10.05 -13.37
C ASN A 251 22.77 -9.33 -14.73
N ARG A 252 23.42 -9.94 -15.73
CA ARG A 252 23.51 -9.37 -17.08
C ARG A 252 22.15 -9.27 -17.76
N ALA A 253 21.29 -10.28 -17.61
CA ALA A 253 19.97 -10.26 -18.19
C ALA A 253 19.10 -9.15 -17.57
N TYR A 254 19.18 -8.95 -16.25
CA TYR A 254 18.50 -7.84 -15.58
C TYR A 254 18.94 -6.47 -16.12
N ILE A 255 20.26 -6.25 -16.22
CA ILE A 255 20.80 -4.99 -16.75
C ILE A 255 20.30 -4.75 -18.16
N HIS A 256 20.41 -5.75 -19.05
CA HIS A 256 19.95 -5.64 -20.43
C HIS A 256 18.46 -5.29 -20.53
N ILE A 257 17.60 -5.94 -19.73
CA ILE A 257 16.17 -5.62 -19.69
C ILE A 257 15.94 -4.18 -19.23
N LEU A 258 16.63 -3.74 -18.18
CA LEU A 258 16.47 -2.39 -17.67
C LEU A 258 16.98 -1.32 -18.65
N GLU A 259 18.07 -1.59 -19.39
CA GLU A 259 18.55 -0.71 -20.46
C GLU A 259 17.50 -0.55 -21.55
N GLU A 260 16.90 -1.67 -21.99
CA GLU A 260 15.84 -1.64 -22.99
C GLU A 260 14.59 -0.91 -22.50
N MET A 261 14.16 -1.15 -21.24
CA MET A 261 13.03 -0.46 -20.66
C MET A 261 13.27 1.05 -20.52
N ASN A 262 14.48 1.44 -20.15
CA ASN A 262 14.86 2.84 -20.09
C ASN A 262 14.82 3.50 -21.49
N TRP A 263 15.34 2.82 -22.51
CA TRP A 263 15.30 3.29 -23.90
C TRP A 263 13.86 3.49 -24.39
N GLN A 264 12.93 2.62 -23.98
CA GLN A 264 11.51 2.72 -24.33
C GLN A 264 10.73 3.74 -23.49
N GLY A 265 11.40 4.42 -22.56
CA GLY A 265 10.79 5.44 -21.69
C GLY A 265 9.83 4.84 -20.67
N VAL A 266 10.14 3.65 -20.15
CA VAL A 266 9.35 3.00 -19.11
C VAL A 266 9.64 3.64 -17.74
N ASP A 267 8.59 3.89 -16.97
CA ASP A 267 8.68 4.50 -15.63
C ASP A 267 8.76 3.44 -14.53
N ILE A 268 8.04 2.34 -14.67
CA ILE A 268 7.90 1.29 -13.66
C ILE A 268 8.16 -0.07 -14.30
N VAL A 269 9.09 -0.83 -13.73
CA VAL A 269 9.42 -2.18 -14.20
C VAL A 269 9.06 -3.18 -13.11
N VAL A 270 8.34 -4.25 -13.46
CA VAL A 270 7.86 -5.29 -12.53
C VAL A 270 8.33 -6.66 -12.98
N PHE A 271 9.15 -7.30 -12.14
CA PHE A 271 9.64 -8.67 -12.34
C PHE A 271 8.84 -9.70 -11.52
N PRO A 272 8.80 -10.97 -11.90
CA PRO A 272 8.06 -12.00 -11.22
C PRO A 272 8.76 -12.54 -9.96
N GLU A 273 8.13 -13.47 -9.29
CA GLU A 273 8.71 -14.22 -8.16
C GLU A 273 9.89 -15.08 -8.62
N LEU A 274 10.89 -15.23 -7.77
CA LEU A 274 12.12 -16.03 -8.02
C LEU A 274 12.92 -15.55 -9.24
N ALA A 275 12.86 -14.26 -9.54
CA ALA A 275 13.61 -13.71 -10.68
C ALA A 275 15.01 -13.22 -10.32
N MET A 276 15.33 -13.05 -9.02
CA MET A 276 16.61 -12.52 -8.54
C MET A 276 17.54 -13.61 -8.01
N ALA A 277 18.82 -13.44 -8.25
CA ALA A 277 19.90 -14.06 -7.48
C ALA A 277 20.24 -13.22 -6.22
N GLY A 278 20.92 -13.80 -5.26
CA GLY A 278 21.29 -13.13 -4.02
C GLY A 278 22.08 -11.83 -4.21
N SER A 279 22.98 -11.81 -5.20
CA SER A 279 23.79 -10.63 -5.54
C SER A 279 23.07 -9.63 -6.47
N THR A 280 22.00 -10.03 -7.14
CA THR A 280 21.32 -9.22 -8.17
C THR A 280 20.87 -7.87 -7.61
N LYS A 281 20.30 -7.86 -6.42
CA LYS A 281 19.88 -6.64 -5.75
C LYS A 281 21.02 -5.60 -5.66
N GLN A 282 22.21 -6.01 -5.20
CA GLN A 282 23.32 -5.08 -5.07
C GLN A 282 23.87 -4.64 -6.44
N THR A 283 23.94 -5.55 -7.39
CA THR A 283 24.39 -5.24 -8.77
C THR A 283 23.47 -4.21 -9.43
N ILE A 284 22.16 -4.39 -9.34
CA ILE A 284 21.18 -3.48 -9.93
C ILE A 284 21.12 -2.13 -9.18
N ARG A 285 21.27 -2.14 -7.87
CA ARG A 285 21.41 -0.88 -7.09
C ARG A 285 22.54 -0.02 -7.60
N ASN A 286 23.73 -0.64 -7.77
CA ASN A 286 24.92 0.08 -8.25
C ASN A 286 24.71 0.58 -9.69
N TRP A 287 24.14 -0.25 -10.55
CA TRP A 287 23.85 0.12 -11.94
C TRP A 287 22.84 1.29 -12.01
N LEU A 288 21.72 1.24 -11.27
CA LEU A 288 20.73 2.33 -11.22
C LEU A 288 21.37 3.65 -10.74
N ALA A 289 22.16 3.61 -9.67
CA ALA A 289 22.85 4.78 -9.15
C ALA A 289 23.78 5.38 -10.22
N GLU A 290 24.52 4.54 -10.93
CA GLU A 290 25.43 4.97 -12.00
C GLU A 290 24.66 5.57 -13.19
N GLN A 291 23.58 4.95 -13.63
CA GLN A 291 22.77 5.44 -14.76
C GLN A 291 22.11 6.77 -14.43
N CYS A 292 21.50 6.88 -13.24
CA CYS A 292 20.87 8.12 -12.80
C CYS A 292 21.85 9.29 -12.70
N PHE A 293 23.10 9.00 -12.30
CA PHE A 293 24.15 10.01 -12.21
C PHE A 293 24.72 10.43 -13.56
N ARG A 294 24.84 9.47 -14.51
CA ARG A 294 25.45 9.74 -15.83
C ARG A 294 24.47 10.31 -16.85
N ASN A 295 23.22 9.89 -16.78
CA ASN A 295 22.21 10.16 -17.81
C ASN A 295 21.11 11.08 -17.27
N GLY A 296 21.12 12.36 -17.71
CA GLY A 296 20.04 13.31 -17.37
C GLY A 296 18.63 12.89 -17.80
N ASP A 297 18.53 11.96 -18.76
CA ASP A 297 17.27 11.47 -19.33
C ASP A 297 16.92 10.03 -18.90
N PHE A 298 17.30 9.66 -17.69
CA PHE A 298 16.95 8.34 -17.16
C PHE A 298 15.46 8.25 -16.81
N ASN A 299 14.74 7.34 -17.47
CA ASN A 299 13.28 7.26 -17.41
C ASN A 299 12.78 6.37 -16.25
N ILE A 300 13.46 5.26 -15.94
CA ILE A 300 13.00 4.30 -14.92
C ILE A 300 13.01 4.96 -13.55
N ARG A 301 11.86 4.93 -12.87
CA ARG A 301 11.66 5.56 -11.56
C ARG A 301 11.52 4.56 -10.44
N LEU A 302 10.90 3.41 -10.73
CA LEU A 302 10.67 2.33 -9.78
C LEU A 302 10.95 0.98 -10.43
N VAL A 303 11.69 0.13 -9.70
CA VAL A 303 11.97 -1.25 -10.12
C VAL A 303 11.51 -2.22 -9.05
N PHE A 304 10.41 -2.91 -9.31
CA PHE A 304 9.93 -4.04 -8.52
C PHE A 304 10.71 -5.28 -8.97
N MET A 305 11.74 -5.61 -8.22
CA MET A 305 12.79 -6.57 -8.57
C MET A 305 12.30 -8.02 -8.69
N GLY A 306 11.04 -8.31 -8.34
CA GLY A 306 10.62 -9.67 -8.12
C GLY A 306 11.08 -10.16 -6.75
N SER A 307 11.27 -11.45 -6.60
CA SER A 307 11.73 -11.97 -5.32
C SER A 307 12.96 -12.84 -5.43
N HIS A 308 13.64 -12.97 -4.29
CA HIS A 308 14.82 -13.81 -4.08
C HIS A 308 14.57 -14.76 -2.92
N TRP A 309 14.93 -16.05 -3.11
CA TRP A 309 14.91 -17.05 -2.08
C TRP A 309 16.25 -17.11 -1.36
N ASN A 310 16.25 -16.80 -0.06
CA ASN A 310 17.42 -17.00 0.79
C ASN A 310 17.38 -18.40 1.40
N TYR A 311 18.21 -19.31 0.86
CA TYR A 311 18.26 -20.71 1.29
C TYR A 311 18.64 -20.87 2.75
N ASN A 312 19.59 -20.07 3.25
CA ASN A 312 20.07 -20.17 4.64
C ASN A 312 19.03 -19.72 5.66
N GLU A 313 18.33 -18.62 5.34
CA GLU A 313 17.29 -18.05 6.21
C GLU A 313 15.93 -18.72 6.02
N ARG A 314 15.78 -19.52 4.97
CA ARG A 314 14.48 -20.10 4.56
C ARG A 314 13.41 -19.02 4.42
N SER A 315 13.73 -17.99 3.67
CA SER A 315 12.87 -16.84 3.43
C SER A 315 12.84 -16.45 1.95
N ASN A 316 11.71 -15.92 1.51
CA ASN A 316 11.50 -15.38 0.17
C ASN A 316 11.19 -13.89 0.32
N CYS A 317 12.03 -13.01 -0.25
CA CYS A 317 11.96 -11.57 -0.04
C CYS A 317 11.87 -10.83 -1.38
N CYS A 318 10.91 -9.91 -1.50
CA CYS A 318 10.82 -8.99 -2.63
C CYS A 318 11.40 -7.62 -2.27
N THR A 319 11.93 -6.94 -3.27
CA THR A 319 12.56 -5.63 -3.12
C THR A 319 12.02 -4.65 -4.15
N LEU A 320 11.68 -3.44 -3.71
CA LEU A 320 11.44 -2.28 -4.56
C LEU A 320 12.62 -1.34 -4.49
N LEU A 321 13.16 -0.97 -5.64
CA LEU A 321 14.22 0.03 -5.77
C LEU A 321 13.69 1.35 -6.37
N SER A 322 14.24 2.47 -5.91
CA SER A 322 14.08 3.78 -6.54
C SER A 322 14.91 3.89 -7.81
N ALA A 323 14.72 4.98 -8.57
CA ALA A 323 15.56 5.35 -9.72
C ALA A 323 17.06 5.39 -9.39
N THR A 324 17.43 5.73 -8.16
CA THR A 324 18.82 5.84 -7.68
C THR A 324 19.32 4.56 -7.01
N GLY A 325 18.58 3.45 -7.10
CA GLY A 325 18.94 2.19 -6.49
C GLY A 325 18.75 2.11 -4.97
N ILE A 326 18.05 3.06 -4.35
CA ILE A 326 17.73 3.02 -2.91
C ILE A 326 16.61 2.00 -2.67
N PRO A 327 16.78 1.03 -1.75
CA PRO A 327 15.70 0.12 -1.37
C PRO A 327 14.58 0.88 -0.65
N LEU A 328 13.39 0.85 -1.23
CA LEU A 328 12.19 1.51 -0.71
C LEU A 328 11.34 0.55 0.09
N ILE A 329 11.14 -0.69 -0.40
CA ILE A 329 10.41 -1.77 0.26
C ILE A 329 11.28 -3.03 0.27
N GLU A 330 11.19 -3.78 1.38
CA GLU A 330 11.69 -5.14 1.51
C GLU A 330 10.66 -5.95 2.30
N ASN A 331 9.84 -6.73 1.59
CA ASN A 331 8.81 -7.56 2.19
C ASN A 331 9.15 -9.04 2.06
N HIS A 332 8.98 -9.79 3.15
CA HIS A 332 9.14 -11.23 3.19
C HIS A 332 7.81 -11.93 2.95
N LYS A 333 7.82 -13.02 2.21
CA LYS A 333 6.67 -13.86 1.98
C LYS A 333 6.17 -14.46 3.28
N LYS A 334 4.88 -14.32 3.53
CA LYS A 334 4.22 -14.81 4.75
C LYS A 334 3.64 -16.21 4.56
N ILE A 335 3.07 -16.47 3.38
CA ILE A 335 2.28 -17.67 3.09
C ILE A 335 2.99 -18.56 2.09
N GLY A 336 3.44 -19.72 2.56
CA GLY A 336 4.12 -20.70 1.72
C GLY A 336 3.22 -21.31 0.66
N PHE A 337 3.79 -21.58 -0.49
CA PHE A 337 3.16 -22.33 -1.57
C PHE A 337 3.13 -23.83 -1.24
N ASN A 338 2.20 -24.56 -1.86
CA ASN A 338 2.15 -26.01 -1.79
C ASN A 338 2.40 -26.60 -3.18
N LEU A 339 3.43 -27.41 -3.30
CA LEU A 339 3.74 -28.18 -4.50
C LEU A 339 3.21 -29.62 -4.35
N LYS A 340 2.71 -30.20 -5.43
CA LYS A 340 2.38 -31.62 -5.47
C LYS A 340 3.22 -32.27 -6.57
N GLU A 341 4.12 -33.16 -6.16
CA GLU A 341 5.02 -33.86 -7.04
C GLU A 341 4.96 -35.36 -6.71
N ASP A 342 4.81 -36.21 -7.73
CA ASP A 342 4.66 -37.67 -7.61
C ASP A 342 3.62 -38.14 -6.58
N GLY A 343 2.52 -37.35 -6.45
CA GLY A 343 1.46 -37.66 -5.48
C GLY A 343 1.74 -37.17 -4.06
N ILE A 344 2.96 -36.71 -3.78
CA ILE A 344 3.37 -36.20 -2.48
C ILE A 344 3.15 -34.68 -2.44
N LYS A 345 2.60 -34.20 -1.31
CA LYS A 345 2.43 -32.78 -1.07
C LYS A 345 3.62 -32.21 -0.31
N TYR A 346 4.26 -31.23 -0.89
CA TYR A 346 5.35 -30.47 -0.27
C TYR A 346 4.88 -29.05 0.06
N TYR A 347 5.37 -28.55 1.18
CA TYR A 347 5.13 -27.17 1.63
C TYR A 347 6.39 -26.34 1.43
N GLU A 348 6.27 -25.12 0.96
CA GLU A 348 7.37 -24.17 0.90
C GLU A 348 7.95 -23.95 2.31
N ASP A 349 9.26 -24.16 2.49
CA ASP A 349 9.92 -24.11 3.80
C ASP A 349 10.23 -22.68 4.24
N LEU A 350 9.20 -21.89 4.51
CA LEU A 350 9.35 -20.56 5.08
C LEU A 350 9.50 -20.64 6.58
N ARG A 351 10.71 -20.45 7.10
CA ARG A 351 11.01 -20.50 8.55
C ARG A 351 11.00 -19.13 9.19
N GLN A 352 11.39 -18.11 8.43
CA GLN A 352 11.37 -16.75 8.91
C GLN A 352 9.97 -16.15 8.70
N ARG A 353 9.30 -15.84 9.81
CA ARG A 353 8.06 -15.05 9.74
C ARG A 353 8.41 -13.57 9.55
N PRO A 354 7.73 -12.86 8.67
CA PRO A 354 7.95 -11.43 8.55
C PRO A 354 7.56 -10.72 9.85
N GLU A 355 8.48 -9.94 10.40
CA GLU A 355 8.22 -9.08 11.56
C GLU A 355 7.59 -7.77 11.14
N LYS A 356 7.80 -7.37 9.91
CA LYS A 356 7.30 -6.11 9.34
C LYS A 356 6.69 -6.30 7.96
N LEU A 357 5.72 -5.44 7.66
CA LEU A 357 5.16 -5.22 6.33
C LEU A 357 5.39 -3.76 5.95
N GLU A 358 6.07 -3.53 4.85
CA GLU A 358 6.38 -2.19 4.36
C GLU A 358 5.45 -1.81 3.20
N LEU A 359 4.80 -0.65 3.32
CA LEU A 359 4.05 0.02 2.26
C LEU A 359 4.77 1.31 1.89
N ILE A 360 4.49 1.84 0.71
CA ILE A 360 5.08 3.10 0.27
C ILE A 360 4.03 4.04 -0.31
N ASP A 361 4.04 5.29 0.14
CA ASP A 361 3.30 6.38 -0.48
C ASP A 361 4.18 7.01 -1.55
N VAL A 362 3.80 6.85 -2.80
CA VAL A 362 4.47 7.48 -3.93
C VAL A 362 3.61 8.65 -4.41
N LYS A 363 4.12 9.86 -4.26
CA LYS A 363 3.40 11.06 -4.68
C LYS A 363 3.04 10.97 -6.16
N GLY A 364 1.78 11.12 -6.48
CA GLY A 364 1.23 10.96 -7.84
C GLY A 364 0.80 9.54 -8.22
N LEU A 365 1.29 8.49 -7.56
CA LEU A 365 0.83 7.10 -7.75
C LEU A 365 -0.18 6.66 -6.70
N GLY A 366 0.03 7.07 -5.46
CA GLY A 366 -0.75 6.62 -4.30
C GLY A 366 0.01 5.64 -3.41
N ARG A 367 -0.71 4.96 -2.53
CA ARG A 367 -0.14 3.98 -1.61
C ARG A 367 -0.01 2.62 -2.27
N ILE A 368 1.22 2.14 -2.33
CA ILE A 368 1.59 0.88 -2.98
C ILE A 368 1.85 -0.20 -1.94
N LEU A 369 1.28 -1.37 -2.17
CA LEU A 369 1.57 -2.61 -1.46
C LEU A 369 2.23 -3.59 -2.43
N TYR A 370 3.35 -4.21 -2.01
CA TYR A 370 4.10 -5.15 -2.82
C TYR A 370 4.05 -6.55 -2.21
N PHE A 371 3.39 -7.47 -2.89
CA PHE A 371 3.18 -8.85 -2.48
C PHE A 371 4.00 -9.86 -3.25
N ILE A 372 4.26 -11.00 -2.61
CA ILE A 372 4.81 -12.20 -3.24
C ILE A 372 3.71 -13.25 -3.34
N CYS A 373 3.28 -13.53 -4.56
CA CYS A 373 2.44 -14.66 -4.95
C CYS A 373 1.21 -14.85 -4.02
N ARG A 374 1.22 -15.89 -3.22
CA ARG A 374 0.08 -16.32 -2.41
C ARG A 374 -0.33 -15.31 -1.32
N ASP A 375 0.58 -14.45 -0.89
CA ASP A 375 0.23 -13.39 0.08
C ASP A 375 -0.86 -12.47 -0.46
N ALA A 376 -0.90 -12.28 -1.79
CA ALA A 376 -1.94 -11.52 -2.46
C ALA A 376 -3.30 -12.24 -2.59
N LEU A 377 -3.43 -13.45 -2.08
CA LEU A 377 -4.66 -14.25 -2.13
C LEU A 377 -5.30 -14.48 -0.76
N GLU A 378 -4.69 -13.99 0.30
CA GLU A 378 -5.22 -14.11 1.67
C GLU A 378 -6.30 -13.03 1.91
N GLU A 379 -7.56 -13.42 1.72
CA GLU A 379 -8.68 -12.48 1.65
C GLU A 379 -8.84 -11.59 2.88
N VAL A 380 -8.65 -12.15 4.08
CA VAL A 380 -8.84 -11.41 5.34
C VAL A 380 -7.77 -10.34 5.52
N ASP A 381 -6.51 -10.69 5.21
CA ASP A 381 -5.38 -9.77 5.33
C ASP A 381 -5.45 -8.70 4.25
N GLN A 382 -5.77 -9.09 3.01
CA GLN A 382 -5.94 -8.15 1.92
C GLN A 382 -7.05 -7.12 2.20
N ALA A 383 -8.24 -7.58 2.57
CA ALA A 383 -9.35 -6.67 2.86
C ALA A 383 -8.99 -5.69 3.99
N PHE A 384 -8.26 -6.16 5.01
CA PHE A 384 -7.78 -5.30 6.08
C PHE A 384 -6.76 -4.29 5.58
N LEU A 385 -5.72 -4.72 4.84
CA LEU A 385 -4.69 -3.83 4.33
C LEU A 385 -5.26 -2.80 3.34
N GLN A 386 -6.15 -3.23 2.46
CA GLN A 386 -6.78 -2.36 1.47
C GLN A 386 -7.68 -1.30 2.10
N SER A 387 -8.49 -1.68 3.10
CA SER A 387 -9.44 -0.76 3.73
C SER A 387 -8.82 0.11 4.81
N GLU A 388 -8.05 -0.46 5.73
CA GLU A 388 -7.52 0.29 6.87
C GLU A 388 -6.31 1.15 6.52
N TYR A 389 -5.48 0.68 5.55
CA TYR A 389 -4.31 1.43 5.10
C TYR A 389 -4.52 2.15 3.76
N PHE A 390 -5.71 2.09 3.16
CA PHE A 390 -6.07 2.81 1.93
C PHE A 390 -5.09 2.56 0.78
N VAL A 391 -4.77 1.30 0.53
CA VAL A 391 -3.93 0.91 -0.60
C VAL A 391 -4.63 1.25 -1.90
N ASN A 392 -3.92 1.92 -2.82
CA ASN A 392 -4.43 2.29 -4.15
C ASN A 392 -3.85 1.42 -5.26
N VAL A 393 -2.62 0.91 -5.04
CA VAL A 393 -1.89 0.13 -6.03
C VAL A 393 -1.34 -1.13 -5.39
N GLU A 394 -1.58 -2.27 -6.01
CA GLU A 394 -0.98 -3.54 -5.63
C GLU A 394 -0.06 -4.05 -6.72
N ILE A 395 1.17 -4.35 -6.35
CA ILE A 395 2.14 -5.00 -7.23
C ILE A 395 2.36 -6.41 -6.72
N ILE A 396 2.28 -7.39 -7.62
CA ILE A 396 2.32 -8.80 -7.27
C ILE A 396 3.32 -9.50 -8.16
N SER A 397 4.38 -10.01 -7.54
CA SER A 397 5.33 -10.91 -8.18
C SER A 397 4.92 -12.35 -7.89
N CYS A 398 4.64 -13.15 -8.90
CA CYS A 398 4.19 -14.51 -8.68
C CYS A 398 4.91 -15.54 -9.58
N TYR A 399 4.91 -16.79 -9.09
CA TYR A 399 5.26 -18.00 -9.81
C TYR A 399 4.06 -18.96 -9.72
N SER A 400 3.13 -18.86 -10.67
CA SER A 400 1.87 -19.59 -10.60
C SER A 400 1.49 -20.24 -11.93
N SER A 401 1.07 -21.50 -11.87
CA SER A 401 0.57 -22.24 -13.03
C SER A 401 -0.83 -21.76 -13.48
N SER A 402 -1.53 -20.98 -12.66
CA SER A 402 -2.85 -20.42 -12.96
C SER A 402 -2.99 -19.03 -12.34
N LEU A 403 -3.50 -18.09 -13.12
CA LEU A 403 -3.77 -16.72 -12.66
C LEU A 403 -5.23 -16.49 -12.23
N SER A 404 -6.11 -17.48 -12.32
CA SER A 404 -7.55 -17.30 -12.08
C SER A 404 -7.90 -16.77 -10.67
N TYR A 405 -7.16 -17.21 -9.65
CA TYR A 405 -7.36 -16.71 -8.29
C TYR A 405 -6.94 -15.25 -8.16
N PHE A 406 -5.79 -14.88 -8.76
CA PHE A 406 -5.32 -13.50 -8.81
C PHE A 406 -6.30 -12.61 -9.57
N GLU A 407 -6.83 -13.08 -10.70
CA GLU A 407 -7.85 -12.37 -11.48
C GLU A 407 -9.07 -12.02 -10.63
N SER A 408 -9.57 -12.99 -9.87
CA SER A 408 -10.74 -12.80 -9.01
C SER A 408 -10.46 -11.82 -7.87
N ALA A 409 -9.31 -11.97 -7.19
CA ALA A 409 -8.92 -11.09 -6.09
C ALA A 409 -8.70 -9.65 -6.57
N MET A 410 -7.99 -9.45 -7.69
CA MET A 410 -7.67 -8.13 -8.21
C MET A 410 -8.88 -7.42 -8.82
N LYS A 411 -9.82 -8.16 -9.43
CA LYS A 411 -11.12 -7.61 -9.83
C LYS A 411 -11.88 -7.06 -8.63
N ARG A 412 -11.92 -7.82 -7.54
CA ARG A 412 -12.57 -7.39 -6.30
C ARG A 412 -11.90 -6.13 -5.75
N PHE A 413 -10.56 -6.08 -5.70
CA PHE A 413 -9.84 -4.90 -5.26
C PHE A 413 -10.18 -3.67 -6.12
N ALA A 414 -10.19 -3.82 -7.44
CA ALA A 414 -10.62 -2.75 -8.33
C ALA A 414 -12.05 -2.29 -8.07
N GLN A 415 -12.98 -3.22 -7.81
CA GLN A 415 -14.40 -2.92 -7.55
C GLN A 415 -14.63 -2.22 -6.22
N THR A 416 -13.99 -2.72 -5.15
CA THR A 416 -14.30 -2.29 -3.77
C THR A 416 -13.42 -1.13 -3.31
N HIS A 417 -12.19 -1.03 -3.81
CA HIS A 417 -11.21 -0.02 -3.36
C HIS A 417 -10.74 0.91 -4.49
N ASN A 418 -11.30 0.73 -5.69
CA ASN A 418 -10.87 1.46 -6.89
C ASN A 418 -9.36 1.34 -7.13
N GLY A 419 -8.80 0.21 -6.72
CA GLY A 419 -7.36 -0.03 -6.80
C GLY A 419 -6.92 -0.47 -8.18
N ILE A 420 -5.65 -0.23 -8.47
CA ILE A 420 -4.95 -0.75 -9.64
C ILE A 420 -4.02 -1.86 -9.19
N SER A 421 -4.04 -3.00 -9.89
CA SER A 421 -3.12 -4.10 -9.60
C SER A 421 -2.29 -4.44 -10.82
N VAL A 422 -1.00 -4.71 -10.60
CA VAL A 422 -0.07 -5.19 -11.62
C VAL A 422 0.46 -6.54 -11.19
N VAL A 423 0.19 -7.58 -11.98
CA VAL A 423 0.62 -8.95 -11.69
C VAL A 423 1.66 -9.38 -12.70
N ALA A 424 2.87 -9.68 -12.24
CA ALA A 424 3.95 -10.26 -13.02
C ALA A 424 4.11 -11.74 -12.67
N ASN A 425 3.91 -12.62 -13.65
CA ASN A 425 4.09 -14.06 -13.49
C ASN A 425 5.21 -14.55 -14.42
N CYS A 426 5.98 -15.50 -13.95
CA CYS A 426 7.05 -16.04 -14.79
C CYS A 426 6.50 -16.87 -15.96
N CYS A 427 7.20 -16.87 -17.09
CA CYS A 427 6.74 -17.56 -18.29
C CYS A 427 6.74 -19.09 -18.15
N GLU A 428 7.64 -19.68 -17.38
CA GLU A 428 7.73 -21.14 -17.19
C GLU A 428 6.63 -21.71 -16.30
N ALA A 429 6.06 -20.91 -15.38
CA ALA A 429 4.98 -21.36 -14.50
C ALA A 429 3.66 -21.65 -15.24
N ARG A 430 3.51 -21.18 -16.47
CA ARG A 430 2.25 -21.19 -17.23
C ARG A 430 1.85 -22.53 -17.86
N LYS A 431 2.04 -23.63 -17.19
CA LYS A 431 1.70 -24.98 -17.74
C LYS A 431 0.26 -25.09 -18.25
N LYS A 432 -0.68 -24.28 -17.71
CA LYS A 432 -2.11 -24.32 -18.03
C LYS A 432 -2.65 -23.09 -18.75
N THR A 433 -1.94 -21.97 -18.75
CA THR A 433 -2.41 -20.72 -19.37
C THR A 433 -1.31 -20.11 -20.24
N LYS A 434 -1.68 -19.40 -21.30
CA LYS A 434 -0.74 -18.60 -22.10
C LYS A 434 -0.44 -17.23 -21.48
N LYS A 435 -1.10 -16.90 -20.35
CA LYS A 435 -1.04 -15.59 -19.70
C LYS A 435 0.12 -15.55 -18.73
N THR A 436 0.98 -14.55 -18.84
CA THR A 436 2.17 -14.36 -18.00
C THR A 436 2.07 -13.12 -17.09
N GLY A 437 0.92 -12.47 -17.06
CA GLY A 437 0.66 -11.32 -16.21
C GLY A 437 -0.54 -10.52 -16.70
N PHE A 438 -0.89 -9.51 -15.95
CA PHE A 438 -1.98 -8.60 -16.29
C PHE A 438 -1.91 -7.31 -15.46
N VAL A 439 -2.66 -6.30 -15.93
CA VAL A 439 -3.04 -5.13 -15.15
C VAL A 439 -4.53 -5.18 -14.90
N SER A 440 -4.96 -5.00 -13.65
CA SER A 440 -6.36 -4.84 -13.25
C SER A 440 -6.62 -3.40 -12.82
N PHE A 441 -7.79 -2.89 -13.19
CA PHE A 441 -8.19 -1.51 -12.87
C PHE A 441 -9.70 -1.37 -12.83
N PRO A 442 -10.21 -0.33 -12.12
CA PRO A 442 -11.63 -0.08 -12.01
C PRO A 442 -12.20 0.54 -13.30
N ALA A 443 -13.45 0.19 -13.60
CA ALA A 443 -14.19 0.74 -14.72
C ALA A 443 -15.67 0.91 -14.37
N THR A 444 -16.32 1.88 -14.97
CA THR A 444 -17.76 2.16 -14.79
C THR A 444 -18.55 1.63 -15.98
N ASN A 445 -19.60 0.84 -15.73
CA ASN A 445 -20.48 0.34 -16.77
C ASN A 445 -21.37 1.47 -17.30
N VAL A 446 -21.19 1.84 -18.58
CA VAL A 446 -21.94 2.93 -19.24
C VAL A 446 -23.38 2.54 -19.58
N ASN A 447 -23.66 1.24 -19.71
CA ASN A 447 -24.96 0.74 -20.20
C ASN A 447 -25.95 0.49 -19.06
N SER A 448 -25.53 0.48 -17.81
CA SER A 448 -26.39 0.09 -16.68
C SER A 448 -27.25 1.22 -16.09
N GLY A 449 -27.02 2.47 -16.50
CA GLY A 449 -27.65 3.65 -15.86
C GLY A 449 -27.27 3.84 -14.38
N ASN A 450 -26.67 2.83 -13.79
CA ASN A 450 -26.12 2.83 -12.43
C ASN A 450 -24.61 2.92 -12.54
N ASN A 451 -23.97 3.79 -11.77
CA ASN A 451 -22.53 3.93 -11.72
C ASN A 451 -21.86 2.74 -11.00
N ILE A 452 -22.15 1.52 -11.47
CA ILE A 452 -21.54 0.31 -10.91
C ILE A 452 -20.09 0.24 -11.38
N VAL A 453 -19.17 0.19 -10.41
CA VAL A 453 -17.75 -0.03 -10.68
C VAL A 453 -17.50 -1.53 -10.82
N GLU A 454 -16.83 -1.92 -11.89
CA GLU A 454 -16.34 -3.27 -12.10
C GLU A 454 -14.82 -3.30 -12.26
N GLY A 455 -14.20 -4.43 -11.90
CA GLY A 455 -12.77 -4.66 -12.15
C GLY A 455 -12.56 -5.20 -13.57
N LEU A 456 -11.82 -4.49 -14.39
CA LEU A 456 -11.38 -4.96 -15.70
C LEU A 456 -9.95 -5.47 -15.64
N ILE A 457 -9.62 -6.40 -16.54
CA ILE A 457 -8.30 -7.00 -16.64
C ILE A 457 -7.80 -6.90 -18.07
N TYR A 458 -6.59 -6.34 -18.22
CA TYR A 458 -5.79 -6.43 -19.43
C TYR A 458 -4.69 -7.47 -19.24
N TYR A 459 -4.71 -8.50 -20.08
CA TYR A 459 -3.75 -9.60 -19.99
C TYR A 459 -2.52 -9.36 -20.82
N TYR A 460 -1.43 -9.94 -20.34
CA TYR A 460 -0.29 -10.27 -21.14
C TYR A 460 -0.48 -11.67 -21.74
N ASP A 461 -0.87 -11.72 -23.02
CA ASP A 461 -0.96 -12.97 -23.78
C ASP A 461 0.35 -13.21 -24.49
N ASN A 462 1.10 -14.17 -24.03
CA ASN A 462 2.36 -14.49 -24.65
C ASN A 462 2.13 -15.41 -25.85
N LYS A 463 2.47 -14.93 -27.03
CA LYS A 463 2.52 -15.72 -28.27
C LYS A 463 3.89 -16.33 -28.51
N HIS A 464 4.88 -16.02 -27.68
CA HIS A 464 6.28 -16.38 -27.85
C HIS A 464 6.65 -17.70 -27.17
N SER A 465 7.80 -18.26 -27.56
CA SER A 465 8.40 -19.40 -26.89
C SER A 465 8.93 -19.02 -25.50
N CYS A 466 8.97 -19.98 -24.57
CA CYS A 466 9.59 -19.75 -23.28
C CYS A 466 11.08 -19.41 -23.38
N GLU A 467 11.72 -19.76 -24.48
CA GLU A 467 13.12 -19.46 -24.72
C GLU A 467 13.39 -17.98 -24.91
N GLU A 468 12.51 -17.26 -25.62
CA GLU A 468 12.59 -15.81 -25.77
C GLU A 468 12.34 -15.08 -24.45
N CYS A 469 11.46 -15.61 -23.60
CA CYS A 469 11.22 -15.07 -22.25
C CYS A 469 12.47 -15.22 -21.36
N ARG A 470 13.19 -16.34 -21.46
CA ARG A 470 14.40 -16.60 -20.67
C ARG A 470 15.52 -15.62 -20.93
N ILE A 471 15.60 -15.08 -22.13
CA ILE A 471 16.62 -14.09 -22.52
C ILE A 471 16.13 -12.65 -22.41
N GLY A 472 14.99 -12.43 -21.74
CA GLY A 472 14.46 -11.10 -21.50
C GLY A 472 13.80 -10.43 -22.70
N LYS A 473 13.57 -11.16 -23.81
CA LYS A 473 12.93 -10.60 -25.01
C LYS A 473 11.41 -10.51 -24.93
N CYS A 474 10.80 -11.15 -23.93
CA CYS A 474 9.36 -11.08 -23.71
C CYS A 474 9.04 -10.03 -22.64
N GLN A 475 8.42 -8.96 -23.06
CA GLN A 475 8.00 -7.88 -22.19
C GLN A 475 6.70 -7.28 -22.69
N CYS A 476 5.84 -6.84 -21.78
CA CYS A 476 4.63 -6.12 -22.12
C CYS A 476 4.63 -4.77 -21.43
N ILE A 477 4.47 -3.71 -22.21
CA ILE A 477 4.40 -2.35 -21.72
C ILE A 477 2.94 -1.89 -21.73
N TYR A 478 2.44 -1.46 -20.58
CA TYR A 478 1.15 -0.81 -20.43
C TYR A 478 1.39 0.68 -20.28
N THR A 479 0.77 1.48 -21.16
CA THR A 479 0.75 2.93 -21.02
C THR A 479 -0.59 3.35 -20.44
N LEU A 480 -0.56 3.89 -19.23
CA LEU A 480 -1.71 4.41 -18.52
C LEU A 480 -1.81 5.91 -18.78
N TYR A 481 -3.00 6.38 -19.13
CA TYR A 481 -3.33 7.81 -19.30
C TYR A 481 -4.34 8.19 -18.21
N PRO A 482 -3.89 8.57 -17.00
CA PRO A 482 -4.78 8.76 -15.86
C PRO A 482 -5.85 9.82 -16.03
N MET A 483 -5.60 10.81 -16.86
CA MET A 483 -6.53 11.93 -17.12
C MET A 483 -7.47 11.66 -18.30
N GLU A 484 -7.24 10.61 -19.08
CA GLU A 484 -8.06 10.27 -20.22
C GLU A 484 -8.95 9.07 -19.94
N MET A 485 -10.18 9.14 -20.44
CA MET A 485 -11.11 8.02 -20.42
C MET A 485 -11.12 7.30 -21.76
N SER A 486 -11.18 6.00 -21.68
CA SER A 486 -11.48 5.13 -22.82
C SER A 486 -12.72 4.29 -22.53
N GLU A 487 -13.34 3.82 -23.60
CA GLU A 487 -14.40 2.83 -23.51
C GLU A 487 -13.83 1.47 -23.92
N TYR A 488 -14.04 0.48 -23.05
CA TYR A 488 -13.64 -0.89 -23.31
C TYR A 488 -14.77 -1.83 -22.89
N ASN A 489 -15.27 -2.61 -23.85
CA ASN A 489 -16.40 -3.53 -23.65
C ASN A 489 -17.64 -2.87 -23.00
N GLY A 490 -17.94 -1.60 -23.36
CA GLY A 490 -19.06 -0.87 -22.77
C GLY A 490 -18.79 -0.24 -21.40
N PHE A 491 -17.53 -0.26 -20.94
CA PHE A 491 -17.13 0.35 -19.66
C PHE A 491 -16.28 1.59 -19.91
N LYS A 492 -16.56 2.66 -19.16
CA LYS A 492 -15.67 3.81 -19.05
C LYS A 492 -14.58 3.52 -18.04
N THR A 493 -13.34 3.74 -18.43
CA THR A 493 -12.16 3.45 -17.61
C THR A 493 -11.04 4.44 -17.93
N ILE A 494 -9.94 4.39 -17.12
CA ILE A 494 -8.69 5.03 -17.52
C ILE A 494 -8.25 4.48 -18.88
N ARG A 495 -7.76 5.35 -19.77
CA ARG A 495 -7.22 4.89 -21.04
C ARG A 495 -5.96 4.08 -20.81
N ILE A 496 -5.93 2.84 -21.33
CA ILE A 496 -4.78 1.95 -21.29
C ILE A 496 -4.44 1.52 -22.70
N ASN A 497 -3.21 1.76 -23.13
CA ASN A 497 -2.64 1.16 -24.32
C ASN A 497 -1.65 0.07 -23.92
N LYS A 498 -1.54 -0.96 -24.73
CA LYS A 498 -0.65 -2.09 -24.53
C LYS A 498 0.27 -2.15 -25.74
N ASP A 499 1.53 -1.92 -25.51
CA ASP A 499 2.56 -2.00 -26.53
C ASP A 499 3.30 -3.34 -26.41
N TRP A 500 3.50 -3.98 -27.54
CA TRP A 500 4.26 -5.22 -27.66
C TRP A 500 5.59 -4.89 -28.30
N ASN A 501 6.67 -5.17 -27.61
CA ASN A 501 7.99 -5.12 -28.23
C ASN A 501 8.46 -6.51 -28.50
N TYR A 502 8.83 -6.71 -29.74
CA TYR A 502 9.37 -7.95 -30.28
C TYR A 502 10.89 -7.89 -30.29
#